data_2c61286d1fbe2f3d7dca2fafc0dffd84
#
_entry.id   2c61286d1fbe2f3d7dca2fafc0dffd84
#
_cell.length_a   1.000
_cell.length_b   1.000
_cell.length_c   1.000
_cell.angle_alpha   90.00
_cell.angle_beta   90.00
_cell.angle_gamma   90.00
#
_symmetry.space_group_name_H-M   'P 1'
#
loop_
_entity.id
_entity.type
_entity.pdbx_description
1 polymer ?
#
loop_
_entity_poly.entity_id
_entity_poly.type
_entity_poly.pdbx_seq_one_letter_code
_entity_poly.pdbx_strand_id
1 'polypeptide(L)'
;MKKGTLLLLLLSGYLGLTAQKKPVIAPNKQAVLSSIQTHEKELVNLSDQVWSFAEIAMKEHKSAKVLSDYAEQQGFRVQRNVAEIPTAFIAEYGSGKPIIGILGEFDALPGLSQKAQTSKDPLNAGAAGHGCGHNMFGAASLGAAVAD
;
A
#
# COMPACT_ATOMS: atom_id res chain seq x y z
N MET A 1 6.20 -33.82 73.57
CA MET A 1 6.22 -33.95 72.10
C MET A 1 4.96 -33.29 71.52
N LYS A 2 5.08 -32.06 71.03
CA LYS A 2 3.94 -31.31 70.45
C LYS A 2 4.03 -31.40 68.92
N LYS A 3 3.03 -32.00 68.29
CA LYS A 3 2.91 -32.10 66.83
C LYS A 3 2.36 -30.78 66.29
N GLY A 4 3.16 -30.01 65.59
CA GLY A 4 2.74 -28.81 64.88
C GLY A 4 2.13 -29.19 63.55
N THR A 5 0.85 -28.85 63.35
CA THR A 5 0.14 -29.05 62.09
C THR A 5 0.39 -27.82 61.21
N LEU A 6 1.11 -28.04 60.10
CA LEU A 6 1.38 -27.00 59.10
C LEU A 6 0.17 -26.89 58.18
N LEU A 7 -0.58 -25.80 58.32
CA LEU A 7 -1.72 -25.48 57.46
C LEU A 7 -1.21 -24.80 56.16
N LEU A 8 -1.21 -25.53 55.04
CA LEU A 8 -0.84 -25.02 53.75
C LEU A 8 -2.05 -24.27 53.15
N LEU A 9 -2.05 -22.94 53.20
CA LEU A 9 -3.01 -22.08 52.50
C LEU A 9 -2.67 -22.06 51.01
N LEU A 10 -3.39 -22.83 50.20
CA LEU A 10 -3.41 -22.73 48.74
C LEU A 10 -4.17 -21.45 48.37
N LEU A 11 -3.44 -20.37 48.13
CA LEU A 11 -3.96 -19.15 47.52
C LEU A 11 -4.11 -19.41 46.00
N SER A 12 -5.23 -19.94 45.56
CA SER A 12 -5.61 -20.06 44.16
C SER A 12 -5.92 -18.67 43.61
N GLY A 13 -4.89 -18.01 43.10
CA GLY A 13 -5.05 -16.79 42.32
C GLY A 13 -5.82 -17.09 41.02
N TYR A 14 -7.09 -16.73 40.98
CA TYR A 14 -7.87 -16.64 39.76
C TYR A 14 -7.26 -15.51 38.89
N LEU A 15 -6.30 -15.82 38.08
CA LEU A 15 -5.91 -14.98 36.91
C LEU A 15 -7.09 -15.00 35.93
N GLY A 16 -8.00 -14.04 36.10
CA GLY A 16 -9.03 -13.76 35.13
C GLY A 16 -8.35 -13.39 33.80
N LEU A 17 -8.20 -14.35 32.90
CA LEU A 17 -7.89 -14.09 31.48
C LEU A 17 -9.09 -13.32 30.91
N THR A 18 -9.05 -12.00 30.98
CA THR A 18 -9.94 -11.16 30.19
C THR A 18 -9.56 -11.36 28.74
N ALA A 19 -10.27 -12.25 28.06
CA ALA A 19 -10.17 -12.37 26.60
C ALA A 19 -10.48 -10.99 26.01
N GLN A 20 -9.47 -10.33 25.48
CA GLN A 20 -9.59 -9.04 24.83
C GLN A 20 -10.54 -9.23 23.66
N LYS A 21 -11.76 -8.70 23.74
CA LYS A 21 -12.72 -8.73 22.63
C LYS A 21 -12.03 -8.09 21.43
N LYS A 22 -11.93 -8.83 20.32
CA LYS A 22 -11.43 -8.27 19.07
C LYS A 22 -12.24 -6.99 18.79
N PRO A 23 -11.59 -5.86 18.48
CA PRO A 23 -12.30 -4.64 18.17
C PRO A 23 -13.26 -4.90 17.00
N VAL A 24 -14.51 -4.48 17.15
CA VAL A 24 -15.50 -4.55 16.07
C VAL A 24 -15.07 -3.52 15.02
N ILE A 25 -14.72 -4.01 13.82
CA ILE A 25 -14.37 -3.14 12.71
C ILE A 25 -15.66 -2.54 12.14
N ALA A 26 -15.71 -1.23 11.96
CA ALA A 26 -16.85 -0.55 11.35
C ALA A 26 -17.14 -1.11 9.94
N PRO A 27 -18.41 -1.22 9.51
CA PRO A 27 -18.77 -1.85 8.23
C PRO A 27 -18.08 -1.24 7.00
N ASN A 28 -17.96 0.09 6.94
CA ASN A 28 -17.25 0.79 5.87
C ASN A 28 -15.75 0.43 5.86
N LYS A 29 -15.10 0.40 7.02
CA LYS A 29 -13.71 -0.05 7.12
C LYS A 29 -13.55 -1.51 6.69
N GLN A 30 -14.51 -2.38 7.02
CA GLN A 30 -14.48 -3.77 6.58
C GLN A 30 -14.63 -3.87 5.05
N ALA A 31 -15.47 -3.04 4.43
CA ALA A 31 -15.63 -2.98 2.99
C ALA A 31 -14.32 -2.59 2.30
N VAL A 32 -13.65 -1.53 2.76
CA VAL A 32 -12.34 -1.10 2.26
C VAL A 32 -11.29 -2.23 2.38
N LEU A 33 -11.19 -2.86 3.55
CA LEU A 33 -10.24 -3.97 3.75
C LEU A 33 -10.53 -5.16 2.81
N SER A 34 -11.80 -5.47 2.58
CA SER A 34 -12.20 -6.54 1.67
C SER A 34 -11.89 -6.18 0.21
N SER A 35 -12.10 -4.93 -0.19
CA SER A 35 -11.73 -4.44 -1.52
C SER A 35 -10.22 -4.55 -1.75
N ILE A 36 -9.40 -4.07 -0.83
CA ILE A 36 -7.93 -4.20 -0.91
C ILE A 36 -7.51 -5.67 -1.01
N GLN A 37 -8.10 -6.56 -0.21
CA GLN A 37 -7.83 -7.99 -0.29
C GLN A 37 -8.16 -8.59 -1.67
N THR A 38 -9.26 -8.17 -2.26
CA THR A 38 -9.68 -8.63 -3.60
C THR A 38 -8.67 -8.22 -4.67
N HIS A 39 -8.12 -7.02 -4.58
CA HIS A 39 -7.19 -6.44 -5.56
C HIS A 39 -5.70 -6.63 -5.20
N GLU A 40 -5.38 -7.26 -4.07
CA GLU A 40 -4.01 -7.38 -3.54
C GLU A 40 -3.01 -7.85 -4.60
N LYS A 41 -3.31 -8.94 -5.29
CA LYS A 41 -2.39 -9.51 -6.29
C LYS A 41 -2.14 -8.55 -7.46
N GLU A 42 -3.15 -7.84 -7.90
CA GLU A 42 -3.04 -6.86 -9.00
C GLU A 42 -2.25 -5.64 -8.56
N LEU A 43 -2.50 -5.11 -7.36
CA LEU A 43 -1.80 -3.96 -6.79
C LEU A 43 -0.32 -4.27 -6.56
N VAL A 44 0.01 -5.46 -6.05
CA VAL A 44 1.41 -5.92 -5.91
C VAL A 44 2.09 -5.99 -7.27
N ASN A 45 1.46 -6.64 -8.25
CA ASN A 45 1.99 -6.73 -9.60
C ASN A 45 2.19 -5.35 -10.25
N LEU A 46 1.29 -4.41 -10.02
CA LEU A 46 1.39 -3.04 -10.50
C LEU A 46 2.61 -2.33 -9.89
N SER A 47 2.80 -2.43 -8.58
CA SER A 47 3.98 -1.92 -7.89
C SER A 47 5.28 -2.53 -8.40
N ASP A 48 5.31 -3.85 -8.65
CA ASP A 48 6.48 -4.56 -9.16
C ASP A 48 6.84 -4.14 -10.58
N GLN A 49 5.83 -3.89 -11.44
CA GLN A 49 6.05 -3.37 -12.78
C GLN A 49 6.69 -1.98 -12.74
N VAL A 50 6.11 -1.05 -11.95
CA VAL A 50 6.65 0.31 -11.77
C VAL A 50 8.07 0.25 -11.21
N TRP A 51 8.32 -0.61 -10.22
CA TRP A 51 9.66 -0.84 -9.68
C TRP A 51 10.64 -1.31 -10.75
N SER A 52 10.23 -2.22 -11.62
CA SER A 52 11.09 -2.77 -12.68
C SER A 52 11.43 -1.77 -13.78
N PHE A 53 10.53 -0.84 -14.07
CA PHE A 53 10.75 0.22 -15.05
C PHE A 53 11.75 1.25 -14.56
N ALA A 54 11.72 1.60 -13.28
CA ALA A 54 12.61 2.54 -12.63
C ALA A 54 12.82 3.84 -13.44
N GLU A 55 11.73 4.41 -13.94
CA GLU A 55 11.72 5.61 -14.76
C GLU A 55 11.81 6.85 -13.90
N ILE A 56 12.70 7.76 -14.21
CA ILE A 56 12.88 9.03 -13.48
C ILE A 56 11.78 10.04 -13.82
N ALA A 57 11.62 11.06 -12.97
CA ALA A 57 10.67 12.15 -13.12
C ALA A 57 10.61 12.72 -14.57
N MET A 58 9.39 12.93 -15.07
CA MET A 58 9.05 13.37 -16.42
C MET A 58 9.40 12.38 -17.55
N LYS A 59 9.79 11.14 -17.21
CA LYS A 59 10.12 10.05 -18.13
C LYS A 59 9.36 8.76 -17.83
N GLU A 60 8.39 8.80 -16.91
CA GLU A 60 7.67 7.64 -16.38
C GLU A 60 6.58 7.12 -17.34
N HIS A 61 6.90 7.00 -18.64
CA HIS A 61 5.88 6.67 -19.66
C HIS A 61 5.25 5.28 -19.46
N LYS A 62 6.04 4.27 -19.10
CA LYS A 62 5.55 2.91 -18.85
C LYS A 62 4.77 2.86 -17.54
N SER A 63 5.32 3.48 -16.51
CA SER A 63 4.70 3.55 -15.19
C SER A 63 3.36 4.28 -15.24
N ALA A 64 3.31 5.46 -15.86
CA ALA A 64 2.07 6.19 -16.09
C ALA A 64 1.04 5.36 -16.89
N LYS A 65 1.50 4.63 -17.92
CA LYS A 65 0.62 3.79 -18.72
C LYS A 65 -0.02 2.68 -17.89
N VAL A 66 0.77 1.86 -17.18
CA VAL A 66 0.20 0.72 -16.43
C VAL A 66 -0.70 1.16 -15.29
N LEU A 67 -0.36 2.27 -14.60
CA LEU A 67 -1.17 2.83 -13.53
C LEU A 67 -2.50 3.39 -14.06
N SER A 68 -2.45 4.17 -15.15
CA SER A 68 -3.65 4.74 -15.75
C SER A 68 -4.55 3.70 -16.42
N ASP A 69 -3.98 2.68 -17.05
CA ASP A 69 -4.74 1.56 -17.62
C ASP A 69 -5.44 0.76 -16.53
N TYR A 70 -4.79 0.54 -15.39
CA TYR A 70 -5.44 -0.10 -14.23
C TYR A 70 -6.62 0.73 -13.73
N ALA A 71 -6.47 2.05 -13.60
CA ALA A 71 -7.58 2.92 -13.21
C ALA A 71 -8.78 2.81 -14.20
N GLU A 72 -8.51 2.78 -15.51
CA GLU A 72 -9.58 2.57 -16.51
C GLU A 72 -10.27 1.21 -16.36
N GLN A 73 -9.51 0.14 -16.11
CA GLN A 73 -10.06 -1.20 -15.87
C GLN A 73 -10.97 -1.25 -14.64
N GLN A 74 -10.68 -0.40 -13.63
CA GLN A 74 -11.52 -0.26 -12.43
C GLN A 74 -12.71 0.71 -12.65
N GLY A 75 -12.92 1.21 -13.87
CA GLY A 75 -14.08 2.03 -14.23
C GLY A 75 -13.88 3.54 -14.05
N PHE A 76 -12.67 4.00 -13.79
CA PHE A 76 -12.38 5.44 -13.71
C PHE A 76 -12.34 6.06 -15.11
N ARG A 77 -12.75 7.30 -15.20
CA ARG A 77 -12.50 8.15 -16.37
C ARG A 77 -11.11 8.73 -16.24
N VAL A 78 -10.23 8.39 -17.19
CA VAL A 78 -8.82 8.80 -17.13
C VAL A 78 -8.51 9.88 -18.15
N GLN A 79 -7.95 11.00 -17.67
CA GLN A 79 -7.35 12.03 -18.48
C GLN A 79 -5.82 11.93 -18.37
N ARG A 80 -5.14 11.71 -19.49
CA ARG A 80 -3.68 11.66 -19.61
C ARG A 80 -3.11 12.98 -20.12
N ASN A 81 -1.81 13.18 -19.96
CA ASN A 81 -1.10 14.40 -20.37
C ASN A 81 -1.65 15.66 -19.70
N VAL A 82 -1.93 15.61 -18.42
CA VAL A 82 -2.49 16.71 -17.66
C VAL A 82 -1.46 17.83 -17.53
N ALA A 83 -1.89 19.08 -17.73
CA ALA A 83 -1.03 20.27 -17.63
C ALA A 83 0.24 20.19 -18.52
N GLU A 84 0.14 19.59 -19.70
CA GLU A 84 1.23 19.40 -20.65
C GLU A 84 2.39 18.51 -20.13
N ILE A 85 2.14 17.78 -19.03
CA ILE A 85 3.08 16.79 -18.49
C ILE A 85 2.74 15.43 -19.08
N PRO A 86 3.57 14.85 -19.96
CA PRO A 86 3.25 13.63 -20.71
C PRO A 86 2.95 12.41 -19.84
N THR A 87 3.48 12.37 -18.62
CA THR A 87 3.36 11.25 -17.69
C THR A 87 2.32 11.49 -16.58
N ALA A 88 1.78 12.72 -16.47
CA ALA A 88 0.73 13.01 -15.51
C ALA A 88 -0.65 12.55 -16.00
N PHE A 89 -1.45 12.02 -15.07
CA PHE A 89 -2.85 11.69 -15.35
C PHE A 89 -3.76 12.00 -14.15
N ILE A 90 -5.04 12.19 -14.45
CA ILE A 90 -6.12 12.27 -13.46
C ILE A 90 -7.08 11.11 -13.75
N ALA A 91 -7.46 10.38 -12.72
CA ALA A 91 -8.50 9.36 -12.77
C ALA A 91 -9.68 9.80 -11.89
N GLU A 92 -10.87 9.84 -12.44
CA GLU A 92 -12.08 10.30 -11.76
C GLU A 92 -13.14 9.20 -11.73
N TYR A 93 -13.78 9.02 -10.59
CA TYR A 93 -14.90 8.10 -10.40
C TYR A 93 -16.07 8.82 -9.73
N GLY A 94 -17.29 8.39 -10.05
CA GLY A 94 -18.49 8.97 -9.46
C GLY A 94 -18.80 10.40 -9.96
N SER A 95 -19.59 11.12 -9.17
CA SER A 95 -20.02 12.50 -9.46
C SER A 95 -20.55 13.17 -8.20
N GLY A 96 -20.60 14.51 -8.19
CA GLY A 96 -21.15 15.28 -7.08
C GLY A 96 -20.11 15.81 -6.09
N LYS A 97 -20.54 16.06 -4.87
CA LYS A 97 -19.70 16.59 -3.77
C LYS A 97 -19.96 15.85 -2.48
N PRO A 98 -18.99 15.73 -1.56
CA PRO A 98 -17.63 16.28 -1.67
C PRO A 98 -16.79 15.57 -2.74
N ILE A 99 -15.73 16.22 -3.24
CA ILE A 99 -14.70 15.59 -4.06
C ILE A 99 -13.54 15.23 -3.14
N ILE A 100 -13.14 13.97 -3.13
CA ILE A 100 -11.99 13.48 -2.38
C ILE A 100 -10.84 13.29 -3.37
N GLY A 101 -9.70 13.94 -3.11
CA GLY A 101 -8.49 13.79 -3.92
C GLY A 101 -7.50 12.86 -3.24
N ILE A 102 -7.00 11.86 -3.98
CA ILE A 102 -5.91 10.98 -3.55
C ILE A 102 -4.73 11.26 -4.47
N LEU A 103 -3.58 11.62 -3.91
CA LEU A 103 -2.34 11.87 -4.65
C LEU A 103 -1.49 10.61 -4.68
N GLY A 104 -0.86 10.32 -5.81
CA GLY A 104 0.16 9.28 -5.97
C GLY A 104 1.35 9.79 -6.76
N GLU A 105 2.54 9.30 -6.45
CA GLU A 105 3.78 9.53 -7.17
C GLU A 105 4.35 8.18 -7.60
N PHE A 106 5.10 8.13 -8.73
CA PHE A 106 5.58 6.87 -9.27
C PHE A 106 6.93 6.98 -10.01
N ASP A 107 7.64 8.08 -9.81
CA ASP A 107 8.99 8.30 -10.34
C ASP A 107 10.06 7.57 -9.51
N ALA A 108 11.13 7.15 -10.20
CA ALA A 108 12.35 6.63 -9.60
C ALA A 108 13.39 7.73 -9.44
N LEU A 109 14.37 7.50 -8.58
CA LEU A 109 15.47 8.43 -8.31
C LEU A 109 16.74 8.02 -9.06
N PRO A 110 17.50 8.97 -9.65
CA PRO A 110 18.76 8.69 -10.32
C PRO A 110 19.78 8.01 -9.39
N GLY A 111 20.52 7.02 -9.90
CA GLY A 111 21.63 6.39 -9.19
C GLY A 111 21.25 5.46 -8.04
N LEU A 112 19.96 5.18 -7.84
CA LEU A 112 19.46 4.34 -6.74
C LEU A 112 19.02 2.95 -7.18
N SER A 113 19.55 2.44 -8.29
CA SER A 113 19.30 1.05 -8.70
C SER A 113 19.69 0.07 -7.60
N GLN A 114 18.78 -0.87 -7.28
CA GLN A 114 18.94 -1.78 -6.17
C GLN A 114 18.19 -3.08 -6.43
N LYS A 115 18.76 -4.21 -6.01
CA LYS A 115 18.06 -5.48 -5.93
C LYS A 115 17.12 -5.52 -4.73
N ALA A 116 16.10 -6.37 -4.76
CA ALA A 116 15.17 -6.55 -3.64
C ALA A 116 15.84 -7.32 -2.48
N GLN A 117 16.77 -6.66 -1.78
CA GLN A 117 17.51 -7.20 -0.64
C GLN A 117 17.96 -6.09 0.33
N THR A 118 18.39 -6.46 1.52
CA THR A 118 18.74 -5.53 2.60
C THR A 118 20.15 -4.92 2.49
N SER A 119 21.05 -5.54 1.71
CA SER A 119 22.40 -5.01 1.48
C SER A 119 22.45 -4.20 0.19
N LYS A 120 23.36 -3.22 0.12
CA LYS A 120 23.56 -2.41 -1.09
C LYS A 120 24.12 -3.29 -2.22
N ASP A 121 23.31 -3.53 -3.23
CA ASP A 121 23.67 -4.31 -4.42
C ASP A 121 22.83 -3.81 -5.62
N PRO A 122 23.34 -2.87 -6.43
CA PRO A 122 22.59 -2.35 -7.55
C PRO A 122 22.35 -3.41 -8.63
N LEU A 123 21.15 -3.41 -9.24
CA LEU A 123 20.87 -4.18 -10.44
C LEU A 123 21.77 -3.74 -11.60
N ASN A 124 21.85 -2.41 -11.79
CA ASN A 124 22.70 -1.77 -12.78
C ASN A 124 23.38 -0.56 -12.12
N ALA A 125 24.69 -0.56 -12.04
CA ALA A 125 25.43 0.53 -11.42
C ALA A 125 25.12 1.88 -12.06
N GLY A 126 24.75 2.87 -11.24
CA GLY A 126 24.43 4.22 -11.66
C GLY A 126 23.02 4.40 -12.29
N ALA A 127 22.25 3.33 -12.50
CA ALA A 127 20.89 3.42 -12.99
C ALA A 127 19.91 3.93 -11.92
N ALA A 128 18.72 4.33 -12.33
CA ALA A 128 17.64 4.76 -11.44
C ALA A 128 17.06 3.59 -10.64
N GLY A 129 16.39 3.92 -9.53
CA GLY A 129 15.68 2.95 -8.70
C GLY A 129 14.75 3.63 -7.70
N HIS A 130 13.82 2.86 -7.14
CA HIS A 130 12.79 3.35 -6.24
C HIS A 130 13.27 3.45 -4.77
N GLY A 131 14.29 4.27 -4.52
CA GLY A 131 14.82 4.51 -3.17
C GLY A 131 13.85 5.24 -2.23
N CYS A 132 12.81 5.90 -2.76
CA CYS A 132 11.75 6.56 -1.99
C CYS A 132 10.47 5.71 -1.89
N GLY A 133 10.37 4.61 -2.64
CA GLY A 133 9.20 3.72 -2.62
C GLY A 133 8.00 4.23 -3.42
N HIS A 134 8.19 5.12 -4.39
CA HIS A 134 7.10 5.67 -5.21
C HIS A 134 6.39 4.60 -6.06
N ASN A 135 7.05 3.48 -6.38
CA ASN A 135 6.39 2.33 -6.98
C ASN A 135 5.22 1.80 -6.12
N MET A 136 5.43 1.71 -4.80
CA MET A 136 4.37 1.33 -3.86
C MET A 136 3.37 2.45 -3.65
N PHE A 137 3.84 3.71 -3.59
CA PHE A 137 2.97 4.86 -3.35
C PHE A 137 1.95 5.05 -4.48
N GLY A 138 2.37 4.97 -5.74
CA GLY A 138 1.46 5.04 -6.88
C GLY A 138 0.41 3.92 -6.87
N ALA A 139 0.84 2.67 -6.68
CA ALA A 139 -0.07 1.53 -6.61
C ALA A 139 -1.02 1.59 -5.40
N ALA A 140 -0.51 1.97 -4.22
CA ALA A 140 -1.33 2.08 -3.01
C ALA A 140 -2.38 3.21 -3.10
N SER A 141 -2.02 4.33 -3.72
CA SER A 141 -2.95 5.45 -3.96
C SER A 141 -4.12 5.03 -4.85
N LEU A 142 -3.85 4.26 -5.93
CA LEU A 142 -4.90 3.68 -6.76
C LEU A 142 -5.73 2.65 -6.00
N GLY A 143 -5.10 1.79 -5.21
CA GLY A 143 -5.81 0.83 -4.36
C GLY A 143 -6.74 1.50 -3.36
N ALA A 144 -6.33 2.63 -2.79
CA ALA A 144 -7.18 3.43 -1.92
C ALA A 144 -8.37 4.04 -2.67
N ALA A 145 -8.14 4.58 -3.88
CA ALA A 145 -9.20 5.15 -4.71
C ALA A 145 -10.23 4.10 -5.18
N VAL A 146 -9.79 2.87 -5.47
CA VAL A 146 -10.67 1.75 -5.87
C VAL A 146 -11.49 1.23 -4.70
N ALA A 147 -11.00 1.39 -3.47
CA ALA A 147 -11.64 0.86 -2.26
C ALA A 147 -12.66 1.85 -1.63
N ASP A 148 -12.68 3.10 -2.04
CA ASP A 148 -13.59 4.15 -1.56
C ASP A 148 -14.95 4.06 -2.29
#